data_00e0019790c47770346bf50ea85de589
#
_entry.id   00e0019790c47770346bf50ea85de589
#
_cell.length_a   1.000
_cell.length_b   1.000
_cell.length_c   1.000
_cell.angle_alpha   90.00
_cell.angle_beta   90.00
_cell.angle_gamma   90.00
#
_symmetry.space_group_name_H-M   'P 1'
#
loop_
_entity.id
_entity.type
_entity.pdbx_description
1 polymer ?
#
loop_
_entity_poly.entity_id
_entity_poly.type
_entity_poly.pdbx_seq_one_letter_code
_entity_poly.pdbx_strand_id
1 'polypeptide(L)'
;AYVMAHHRTGLAWQAHGQDVSVYHKASAPPAPPAPAATAPAPVPPSAGGMDAVFQDINQGEGITRSLRKVDRSEMTHKNPALRAPQAAPAASASTAPRVPPKRHAPHKALDGNKWAVEHFAHDAHIVVDGTDIGHTVHIFDCDHCVIHIHGKVNAVSMLSCTKTSVVIDSLVSSLEVTHCRSFAAQVMGYTPTVLIDSCDSGQVYLSEQGLQTDVITAKSSALNVSVPAASGEPGVLEEIALPEQLRHTLTRSGARTVAHSEVVHHAG
;
A
#
# COMPACT_ATOMS: atom_id res chain seq x y z
N ALA A 1 -0.49 -23.51 17.11
CA ALA A 1 -0.19 -24.71 17.94
C ALA A 1 -1.45 -25.48 18.35
N TYR A 2 -2.53 -24.82 18.86
CA TYR A 2 -3.78 -25.47 19.29
C TYR A 2 -4.50 -26.23 18.16
N VAL A 3 -4.67 -25.62 16.99
CA VAL A 3 -5.34 -26.22 15.83
C VAL A 3 -4.60 -27.47 15.34
N MET A 4 -3.28 -27.42 15.29
CA MET A 4 -2.45 -28.58 14.89
C MET A 4 -2.49 -29.72 15.90
N ALA A 5 -2.67 -29.42 17.18
CA ALA A 5 -2.74 -30.46 18.24
C ALA A 5 -4.11 -31.18 18.27
N HIS A 6 -5.19 -30.45 17.97
CA HIS A 6 -6.56 -30.96 18.11
C HIS A 6 -7.27 -31.27 16.79
N HIS A 7 -6.81 -30.70 15.68
CA HIS A 7 -7.38 -30.85 14.34
C HIS A 7 -6.30 -31.20 13.32
N ARG A 8 -5.78 -32.42 13.40
CA ARG A 8 -4.69 -32.92 12.52
C ARG A 8 -5.03 -32.92 11.03
N THR A 9 -6.30 -32.96 10.68
CA THR A 9 -6.81 -32.97 9.28
C THR A 9 -7.38 -31.62 8.86
N GLY A 10 -7.18 -30.55 9.68
CA GLY A 10 -7.83 -29.26 9.49
C GLY A 10 -9.28 -29.24 10.02
N LEU A 11 -9.92 -28.08 9.90
CA LEU A 11 -11.33 -27.90 10.27
C LEU A 11 -12.19 -28.46 9.14
N ALA A 12 -12.94 -29.54 9.41
CA ALA A 12 -13.92 -30.06 8.48
C ALA A 12 -15.26 -29.35 8.66
N TRP A 13 -15.88 -28.91 7.56
CA TRP A 13 -17.22 -28.35 7.59
C TRP A 13 -18.25 -29.43 7.90
N GLN A 14 -19.16 -29.17 8.86
CA GLN A 14 -20.28 -30.05 9.17
C GLN A 14 -21.60 -29.33 8.85
N ALA A 15 -22.49 -30.03 8.15
CA ALA A 15 -23.79 -29.49 7.74
C ALA A 15 -24.75 -29.22 8.93
N HIS A 16 -24.46 -29.77 10.10
CA HIS A 16 -25.24 -29.59 11.33
C HIS A 16 -24.35 -28.98 12.39
N GLY A 17 -24.08 -27.67 12.28
CA GLY A 17 -23.44 -26.86 13.30
C GLY A 17 -24.42 -26.46 14.41
N GLN A 18 -23.93 -26.30 15.62
CA GLN A 18 -24.72 -25.69 16.71
C GLN A 18 -24.81 -24.18 16.49
N ASP A 19 -25.96 -23.60 16.86
CA ASP A 19 -26.16 -22.14 16.77
C ASP A 19 -25.12 -21.38 17.62
N VAL A 20 -24.60 -20.28 17.08
CA VAL A 20 -23.57 -19.45 17.74
C VAL A 20 -24.01 -18.94 19.11
N SER A 21 -25.32 -18.77 19.35
CA SER A 21 -25.88 -18.36 20.62
C SER A 21 -25.65 -19.38 21.75
N VAL A 22 -25.43 -20.64 21.42
CA VAL A 22 -25.12 -21.71 22.39
C VAL A 22 -23.66 -21.64 22.87
N TYR A 23 -22.76 -21.13 22.02
CA TYR A 23 -21.34 -20.97 22.36
C TYR A 23 -21.05 -19.89 23.40
N HIS A 24 -21.91 -18.89 23.50
CA HIS A 24 -21.75 -17.82 24.49
C HIS A 24 -22.09 -18.23 25.93
N LYS A 25 -22.62 -19.44 26.11
CA LYS A 25 -23.01 -19.95 27.43
C LYS A 25 -22.10 -21.06 27.98
N ALA A 26 -21.24 -21.64 27.17
CA ALA A 26 -20.25 -22.59 27.64
C ALA A 26 -19.04 -21.82 28.19
N SER A 27 -18.83 -21.86 29.49
CA SER A 27 -17.66 -21.31 30.16
C SER A 27 -16.40 -21.80 29.44
N ALA A 28 -15.57 -20.86 29.02
CA ALA A 28 -14.26 -21.18 28.43
C ALA A 28 -13.50 -22.13 29.41
N PRO A 29 -12.88 -23.20 28.91
CA PRO A 29 -12.03 -24.01 29.75
C PRO A 29 -10.95 -23.12 30.38
N PRO A 30 -10.56 -23.35 31.66
CA PRO A 30 -9.55 -22.54 32.32
C PRO A 30 -8.28 -22.52 31.47
N ALA A 31 -7.76 -21.32 31.23
CA ALA A 31 -6.50 -21.16 30.50
C ALA A 31 -5.41 -22.00 31.17
N PRO A 32 -4.59 -22.74 30.40
CA PRO A 32 -3.46 -23.45 30.95
C PRO A 32 -2.58 -22.48 31.75
N PRO A 33 -2.03 -22.88 32.92
CA PRO A 33 -1.18 -22.00 33.72
C PRO A 33 -0.04 -21.49 32.85
N ALA A 34 0.17 -20.17 32.89
CA ALA A 34 1.28 -19.54 32.20
C ALA A 34 2.58 -20.24 32.64
N PRO A 35 3.48 -20.57 31.71
CA PRO A 35 4.80 -21.10 32.09
C PRO A 35 5.45 -20.10 33.04
N ALA A 36 5.91 -20.60 34.19
CA ALA A 36 6.60 -19.82 35.19
C ALA A 36 7.73 -19.04 34.50
N ALA A 37 7.70 -17.73 34.65
CA ALA A 37 8.73 -16.87 34.13
C ALA A 37 10.04 -17.27 34.85
N THR A 38 10.92 -17.94 34.12
CA THR A 38 12.31 -18.13 34.52
C THR A 38 12.90 -16.71 34.48
N ALA A 39 13.35 -16.24 35.62
CA ALA A 39 14.02 -14.97 35.76
C ALA A 39 15.19 -14.89 34.74
N PRO A 40 15.28 -13.86 33.92
CA PRO A 40 16.41 -13.72 33.03
C PRO A 40 17.67 -13.49 33.85
N ALA A 41 18.72 -14.22 33.54
CA ALA A 41 20.07 -13.99 34.07
C ALA A 41 20.48 -12.55 33.78
N PRO A 42 21.23 -11.88 34.67
CA PRO A 42 21.64 -10.51 34.48
C PRO A 42 22.55 -10.40 33.24
N VAL A 43 22.05 -9.69 32.23
CA VAL A 43 22.83 -9.30 31.06
C VAL A 43 23.73 -8.14 31.46
N PRO A 44 25.03 -8.14 31.15
CA PRO A 44 25.89 -7.02 31.45
C PRO A 44 25.42 -5.77 30.69
N PRO A 45 25.50 -4.57 31.27
CA PRO A 45 25.00 -3.36 30.63
C PRO A 45 25.81 -3.05 29.36
N SER A 46 25.20 -3.16 28.20
CA SER A 46 25.74 -2.60 26.98
C SER A 46 25.57 -1.09 27.06
N ALA A 47 26.67 -0.36 27.15
CA ALA A 47 26.69 1.09 27.09
C ALA A 47 26.14 1.56 25.74
N GLY A 48 25.08 2.36 25.76
CA GLY A 48 24.57 3.09 24.58
C GLY A 48 23.17 2.69 24.10
N GLY A 49 22.29 2.19 24.96
CA GLY A 49 20.90 1.88 24.61
C GLY A 49 19.97 3.10 24.71
N MET A 50 18.78 3.00 24.08
CA MET A 50 17.70 4.00 24.10
C MET A 50 17.29 4.46 25.52
N ASP A 51 17.56 3.65 26.54
CA ASP A 51 17.30 4.00 27.94
C ASP A 51 18.09 5.24 28.42
N ALA A 52 19.32 5.44 27.92
CA ALA A 52 20.10 6.64 28.22
C ALA A 52 19.44 7.89 27.62
N VAL A 53 18.86 7.77 26.44
CA VAL A 53 18.14 8.87 25.77
C VAL A 53 16.85 9.20 26.51
N PHE A 54 16.12 8.21 26.99
CA PHE A 54 14.91 8.42 27.78
C PHE A 54 15.19 8.96 29.18
N GLN A 55 16.32 8.61 29.80
CA GLN A 55 16.73 9.24 31.05
C GLN A 55 17.09 10.71 30.86
N ASP A 56 17.75 11.08 29.77
CA ASP A 56 18.08 12.48 29.47
C ASP A 56 16.80 13.31 29.17
N ILE A 57 15.82 12.74 28.49
CA ILE A 57 14.54 13.42 28.20
C ILE A 57 13.71 13.63 29.48
N ASN A 58 13.77 12.70 30.44
CA ASN A 58 13.02 12.78 31.69
C ASN A 58 13.64 13.72 32.75
N GLN A 59 14.80 14.32 32.52
CA GLN A 59 15.44 15.24 33.44
C GLN A 59 14.78 16.65 33.50
N GLY A 60 13.73 16.89 32.74
CA GLY A 60 12.92 18.12 32.80
C GLY A 60 13.76 19.39 32.71
N GLU A 61 13.79 20.22 33.77
CA GLU A 61 14.54 21.46 33.80
C GLU A 61 16.08 21.29 33.70
N GLY A 62 16.61 20.09 33.90
CA GLY A 62 18.04 19.78 33.73
C GLY A 62 18.54 19.93 32.30
N ILE A 63 17.65 19.69 31.30
CA ILE A 63 18.01 19.78 29.88
C ILE A 63 18.45 21.17 29.47
N THR A 64 17.86 22.20 30.07
CA THR A 64 18.17 23.58 29.74
C THR A 64 19.46 24.11 30.41
N ARG A 65 19.97 23.42 31.44
CA ARG A 65 21.21 23.84 32.15
C ARG A 65 22.47 23.63 31.33
N SER A 66 22.44 22.71 30.38
CA SER A 66 23.58 22.46 29.48
C SER A 66 23.55 23.36 28.22
N LEU A 67 22.51 24.16 28.03
CA LEU A 67 22.44 25.09 26.91
C LEU A 67 23.33 26.30 27.16
N ARG A 68 24.37 26.45 26.35
CA ARG A 68 25.22 27.63 26.34
C ARG A 68 24.41 28.82 25.82
N LYS A 69 24.43 29.93 26.61
CA LYS A 69 23.88 31.20 26.14
C LYS A 69 24.70 31.70 24.95
N VAL A 70 24.11 31.76 23.78
CA VAL A 70 24.76 32.26 22.56
C VAL A 70 24.77 33.77 22.60
N ASP A 71 25.97 34.39 22.47
CA ASP A 71 26.12 35.83 22.41
C ASP A 71 25.58 36.40 21.09
N ARG A 72 25.19 37.69 21.12
CA ARG A 72 24.64 38.36 19.91
C ARG A 72 25.61 38.35 18.73
N SER A 73 26.90 38.31 18.97
CA SER A 73 27.98 38.23 17.99
C SER A 73 28.04 36.86 17.28
N GLU A 74 27.55 35.79 17.92
CA GLU A 74 27.54 34.41 17.40
C GLU A 74 26.27 34.09 16.62
N MET A 75 25.27 34.98 16.62
CA MET A 75 24.02 34.80 15.90
C MET A 75 24.18 35.09 14.40
N THR A 76 24.08 34.09 13.55
CA THR A 76 24.25 34.19 12.08
C THR A 76 23.31 35.20 11.41
N HIS A 77 22.13 35.45 11.98
CA HIS A 77 21.19 36.43 11.45
C HIS A 77 21.51 37.89 11.82
N LYS A 78 22.36 38.11 12.80
CA LYS A 78 22.76 39.46 13.28
C LYS A 78 24.19 39.81 12.96
N ASN A 79 25.02 38.85 12.53
CA ASN A 79 26.42 39.08 12.17
C ASN A 79 26.63 38.78 10.67
N PRO A 80 26.80 39.85 9.81
CA PRO A 80 27.02 39.66 8.38
C PRO A 80 28.29 38.88 8.04
N ALA A 81 29.34 38.92 8.91
CA ALA A 81 30.58 38.19 8.70
C ALA A 81 30.40 36.66 8.81
N LEU A 82 29.40 36.18 9.58
CA LEU A 82 29.08 34.77 9.69
C LEU A 82 28.14 34.29 8.55
N ARG A 83 27.65 35.20 7.70
CA ARG A 83 26.89 34.91 6.52
C ARG A 83 27.73 34.71 5.26
N ALA A 84 29.00 35.07 5.28
CA ALA A 84 29.90 34.72 4.20
C ALA A 84 29.83 33.19 4.04
N PRO A 85 29.58 32.65 2.84
CA PRO A 85 29.71 31.24 2.63
C PRO A 85 31.14 30.90 2.93
N GLN A 86 31.37 30.35 4.11
CA GLN A 86 32.60 29.61 4.37
C GLN A 86 32.60 28.55 3.30
N ALA A 87 33.43 28.73 2.29
CA ALA A 87 33.68 27.69 1.32
C ALA A 87 34.00 26.47 2.17
N ALA A 88 33.02 25.58 2.27
CA ALA A 88 33.26 24.28 2.84
C ALA A 88 34.53 23.81 2.15
N PRO A 89 35.55 23.31 2.89
CA PRO A 89 36.68 22.69 2.24
C PRO A 89 36.02 21.71 1.27
N ALA A 90 36.38 21.87 0.00
CA ALA A 90 35.85 20.98 -1.04
C ALA A 90 36.15 19.58 -0.52
N ALA A 91 35.19 19.01 0.18
CA ALA A 91 35.13 17.58 0.30
C ALA A 91 35.14 17.16 -1.15
N SER A 92 36.28 16.63 -1.55
CA SER A 92 36.43 15.97 -2.82
C SER A 92 35.18 15.13 -2.92
N ALA A 93 34.20 15.65 -3.63
CA ALA A 93 33.07 14.86 -4.05
C ALA A 93 33.74 13.79 -4.92
N SER A 94 34.09 12.70 -4.27
CA SER A 94 34.17 11.44 -4.93
C SER A 94 32.81 11.31 -5.60
N THR A 95 32.75 11.79 -6.82
CA THR A 95 31.80 11.37 -7.81
C THR A 95 32.16 9.92 -8.10
N ALA A 96 32.01 9.06 -7.09
CA ALA A 96 31.73 7.67 -7.37
C ALA A 96 30.52 7.75 -8.28
N PRO A 97 30.60 7.25 -9.52
CA PRO A 97 29.47 7.19 -10.41
C PRO A 97 28.42 6.46 -9.58
N ARG A 98 27.29 7.13 -9.32
CA ARG A 98 26.15 6.53 -8.68
C ARG A 98 25.77 5.39 -9.61
N VAL A 99 26.26 4.18 -9.27
CA VAL A 99 25.93 2.97 -10.03
C VAL A 99 24.42 2.96 -10.07
N PRO A 100 23.80 3.11 -11.24
CA PRO A 100 22.36 3.03 -11.33
C PRO A 100 21.98 1.69 -10.68
N PRO A 101 20.92 1.63 -9.88
CA PRO A 101 20.48 0.38 -9.27
C PRO A 101 20.45 -0.64 -10.41
N LYS A 102 21.10 -1.79 -10.21
CA LYS A 102 21.10 -2.87 -11.19
C LYS A 102 19.66 -3.19 -11.49
N ARG A 103 19.14 -2.76 -12.62
CA ARG A 103 17.81 -3.17 -13.08
C ARG A 103 17.91 -4.68 -13.28
N HIS A 104 16.98 -5.39 -12.70
CA HIS A 104 16.85 -6.82 -12.97
C HIS A 104 16.53 -7.02 -14.46
N ALA A 105 16.90 -8.17 -15.01
CA ALA A 105 16.57 -8.47 -16.41
C ALA A 105 15.03 -8.63 -16.54
N PRO A 106 14.44 -8.16 -17.66
CA PRO A 106 13.03 -8.38 -17.92
C PRO A 106 12.70 -9.87 -17.86
N HIS A 107 11.62 -10.20 -17.18
CA HIS A 107 11.19 -11.58 -17.00
C HIS A 107 9.69 -11.72 -17.28
N LYS A 108 9.33 -12.65 -18.17
CA LYS A 108 7.96 -13.05 -18.43
C LYS A 108 7.89 -14.57 -18.48
N ALA A 109 7.19 -15.19 -17.53
CA ALA A 109 7.04 -16.62 -17.44
C ALA A 109 5.73 -17.01 -16.75
N LEU A 110 5.26 -18.21 -17.09
CA LEU A 110 4.18 -18.88 -16.36
C LEU A 110 4.81 -19.91 -15.42
N ASP A 111 4.56 -19.75 -14.13
CA ASP A 111 4.94 -20.69 -13.09
C ASP A 111 3.68 -21.25 -12.42
N GLY A 112 3.37 -22.51 -12.70
CA GLY A 112 2.11 -23.11 -12.29
C GLY A 112 0.91 -22.38 -12.89
N ASN A 113 0.17 -21.67 -12.07
CA ASN A 113 -0.97 -20.83 -12.48
C ASN A 113 -0.71 -19.31 -12.36
N LYS A 114 0.53 -18.93 -12.13
CA LYS A 114 0.93 -17.54 -11.96
C LYS A 114 1.80 -17.07 -13.14
N TRP A 115 1.30 -16.10 -13.89
CA TRP A 115 2.10 -15.34 -14.84
C TRP A 115 2.89 -14.26 -14.08
N ALA A 116 4.19 -14.24 -14.26
CA ALA A 116 5.07 -13.18 -13.79
C ALA A 116 5.48 -12.30 -14.98
N VAL A 117 5.28 -10.98 -14.89
CA VAL A 117 5.71 -9.97 -15.87
C VAL A 117 6.49 -8.92 -15.08
N GLU A 118 7.81 -9.00 -15.10
CA GLU A 118 8.63 -8.27 -14.14
C GLU A 118 9.77 -7.52 -14.83
N HIS A 119 10.09 -6.32 -14.31
CA HIS A 119 11.27 -5.53 -14.67
C HIS A 119 11.35 -5.09 -16.14
N PHE A 120 10.24 -5.03 -16.84
CA PHE A 120 10.20 -4.49 -18.20
C PHE A 120 10.32 -2.96 -18.17
N ALA A 121 11.00 -2.41 -19.16
CA ALA A 121 11.12 -0.98 -19.33
C ALA A 121 11.01 -0.57 -20.79
N HIS A 122 10.18 0.46 -21.07
CA HIS A 122 9.96 1.02 -22.40
C HIS A 122 9.51 0.00 -23.46
N ASP A 123 8.68 -0.96 -23.06
CA ASP A 123 8.12 -1.97 -23.95
C ASP A 123 6.61 -1.77 -24.08
N ALA A 124 6.16 -1.40 -25.27
CA ALA A 124 4.76 -1.13 -25.55
C ALA A 124 3.99 -2.37 -26.06
N HIS A 125 4.62 -3.54 -26.14
CA HIS A 125 4.03 -4.73 -26.74
C HIS A 125 4.23 -6.01 -25.93
N ILE A 126 3.99 -5.94 -24.62
CA ILE A 126 4.05 -7.12 -23.76
C ILE A 126 2.69 -7.80 -23.83
N VAL A 127 2.65 -8.99 -24.40
CA VAL A 127 1.40 -9.76 -24.55
C VAL A 127 1.45 -11.00 -23.67
N VAL A 128 0.40 -11.24 -22.89
CA VAL A 128 0.20 -12.45 -22.07
C VAL A 128 -0.91 -13.25 -22.72
N ASP A 129 -0.51 -14.28 -23.47
CA ASP A 129 -1.40 -15.21 -24.19
C ASP A 129 -1.43 -16.57 -23.52
N GLY A 130 -2.40 -17.41 -23.90
CA GLY A 130 -2.53 -18.76 -23.35
C GLY A 130 -2.96 -18.75 -21.90
N THR A 131 -3.77 -17.77 -21.53
CA THR A 131 -4.33 -17.64 -20.19
C THR A 131 -5.48 -18.61 -19.94
N ASP A 132 -5.70 -18.91 -18.68
CA ASP A 132 -6.81 -19.73 -18.20
C ASP A 132 -7.52 -19.03 -17.04
N ILE A 133 -8.77 -19.39 -16.79
CA ILE A 133 -9.60 -18.80 -15.74
C ILE A 133 -9.02 -18.97 -14.32
N GLY A 134 -8.17 -19.96 -14.12
CA GLY A 134 -7.44 -20.18 -12.87
C GLY A 134 -6.12 -19.42 -12.77
N HIS A 135 -5.68 -18.78 -13.86
CA HIS A 135 -4.42 -18.05 -13.85
C HIS A 135 -4.53 -16.69 -13.13
N THR A 136 -3.45 -16.30 -12.48
CA THR A 136 -3.23 -14.95 -11.96
C THR A 136 -2.08 -14.31 -12.71
N VAL A 137 -2.15 -12.99 -12.98
CA VAL A 137 -1.08 -12.24 -13.62
C VAL A 137 -0.49 -11.26 -12.63
N HIS A 138 0.81 -11.35 -12.41
CA HIS A 138 1.55 -10.48 -11.51
C HIS A 138 2.49 -9.59 -12.30
N ILE A 139 2.25 -8.28 -12.28
CA ILE A 139 3.04 -7.26 -12.95
C ILE A 139 3.84 -6.52 -11.89
N PHE A 140 5.17 -6.57 -11.99
CA PHE A 140 6.04 -6.01 -10.97
C PHE A 140 7.17 -5.17 -11.56
N ASP A 141 7.40 -3.99 -10.98
CA ASP A 141 8.54 -3.09 -11.30
C ASP A 141 8.69 -2.83 -12.81
N CYS A 142 7.56 -2.54 -13.48
CA CYS A 142 7.54 -2.18 -14.90
C CYS A 142 7.49 -0.66 -15.07
N ASP A 143 8.22 -0.15 -16.07
CA ASP A 143 8.35 1.28 -16.32
C ASP A 143 8.10 1.62 -17.79
N HIS A 144 7.14 2.53 -18.08
CA HIS A 144 6.74 2.92 -19.42
C HIS A 144 6.36 1.73 -20.32
N CYS A 145 5.52 0.85 -19.84
CA CYS A 145 5.11 -0.37 -20.55
C CYS A 145 3.63 -0.38 -20.89
N VAL A 146 3.29 -1.15 -21.93
CA VAL A 146 1.90 -1.52 -22.24
C VAL A 146 1.79 -3.03 -22.26
N ILE A 147 0.89 -3.57 -21.45
CA ILE A 147 0.72 -5.01 -21.23
C ILE A 147 -0.68 -5.39 -21.64
N HIS A 148 -0.82 -6.34 -22.56
CA HIS A 148 -2.09 -6.90 -22.98
C HIS A 148 -2.25 -8.31 -22.42
N ILE A 149 -3.35 -8.53 -21.69
CA ILE A 149 -3.70 -9.82 -21.11
C ILE A 149 -4.94 -10.34 -21.84
N HIS A 150 -4.73 -11.33 -22.68
CA HIS A 150 -5.81 -11.94 -23.44
C HIS A 150 -6.50 -13.06 -22.67
N GLY A 151 -7.81 -13.15 -22.87
CA GLY A 151 -8.65 -14.15 -22.23
C GLY A 151 -9.13 -13.76 -20.85
N LYS A 152 -9.77 -14.70 -20.17
CA LYS A 152 -10.32 -14.50 -18.84
C LYS A 152 -9.39 -15.11 -17.80
N VAL A 153 -8.88 -14.28 -16.89
CA VAL A 153 -7.99 -14.71 -15.80
C VAL A 153 -8.67 -14.52 -14.44
N ASN A 154 -8.15 -15.16 -13.42
CA ASN A 154 -8.68 -15.05 -12.07
C ASN A 154 -8.49 -13.64 -11.50
N ALA A 155 -7.26 -13.18 -11.43
CA ALA A 155 -6.91 -11.87 -10.90
C ALA A 155 -5.66 -11.30 -11.58
N VAL A 156 -5.54 -9.97 -11.57
CA VAL A 156 -4.35 -9.25 -12.02
C VAL A 156 -3.86 -8.37 -10.88
N SER A 157 -2.57 -8.40 -10.58
CA SER A 157 -1.95 -7.48 -9.64
C SER A 157 -0.81 -6.70 -10.28
N MET A 158 -0.85 -5.37 -10.13
CA MET A 158 0.21 -4.44 -10.51
C MET A 158 0.87 -3.89 -9.27
N LEU A 159 2.18 -4.05 -9.15
CA LEU A 159 2.94 -3.59 -7.99
C LEU A 159 4.16 -2.78 -8.42
N SER A 160 4.33 -1.61 -7.83
CA SER A 160 5.50 -0.73 -8.01
C SER A 160 5.78 -0.34 -9.48
N CYS A 161 4.74 -0.20 -10.29
CA CYS A 161 4.86 0.17 -11.69
C CYS A 161 4.77 1.70 -11.87
N THR A 162 5.47 2.20 -12.90
CA THR A 162 5.45 3.62 -13.26
C THR A 162 5.09 3.78 -14.73
N LYS A 163 4.15 4.70 -15.05
CA LYS A 163 3.70 4.99 -16.42
C LYS A 163 3.41 3.71 -17.23
N THR A 164 2.79 2.76 -16.59
CA THR A 164 2.49 1.45 -17.15
C THR A 164 0.99 1.29 -17.35
N SER A 165 0.62 0.83 -18.53
CA SER A 165 -0.76 0.57 -18.90
C SER A 165 -1.01 -0.93 -19.00
N VAL A 166 -2.17 -1.39 -18.55
CA VAL A 166 -2.62 -2.76 -18.71
C VAL A 166 -3.98 -2.80 -19.40
N VAL A 167 -4.12 -3.66 -20.40
CA VAL A 167 -5.39 -3.97 -21.06
C VAL A 167 -5.75 -5.40 -20.74
N ILE A 168 -6.94 -5.62 -20.24
CA ILE A 168 -7.41 -6.90 -19.70
C ILE A 168 -8.73 -7.25 -20.35
N ASP A 169 -8.88 -8.46 -20.85
CA ASP A 169 -10.17 -8.88 -21.43
C ASP A 169 -11.24 -9.03 -20.34
N SER A 170 -11.04 -9.90 -19.35
CA SER A 170 -11.99 -10.06 -18.22
C SER A 170 -11.34 -10.69 -17.00
N LEU A 171 -11.88 -10.41 -15.83
CA LEU A 171 -11.44 -10.97 -14.55
C LEU A 171 -12.57 -11.75 -13.87
N VAL A 172 -12.19 -12.75 -13.09
CA VAL A 172 -13.11 -13.50 -12.22
C VAL A 172 -13.23 -12.84 -10.86
N SER A 173 -12.12 -12.35 -10.33
CA SER A 173 -12.01 -11.85 -8.97
C SER A 173 -11.69 -10.35 -8.94
N SER A 174 -10.44 -9.95 -9.08
CA SER A 174 -10.03 -8.57 -8.83
C SER A 174 -8.89 -8.09 -9.73
N LEU A 175 -8.86 -6.77 -9.92
CA LEU A 175 -7.67 -6.02 -10.33
C LEU A 175 -7.12 -5.30 -9.10
N GLU A 176 -5.86 -5.53 -8.77
CA GLU A 176 -5.18 -4.90 -7.66
C GLU A 176 -4.02 -4.04 -8.15
N VAL A 177 -4.00 -2.77 -7.79
CA VAL A 177 -2.96 -1.82 -8.16
C VAL A 177 -2.37 -1.23 -6.90
N THR A 178 -1.09 -1.48 -6.66
CA THR A 178 -0.43 -1.07 -5.41
C THR A 178 0.90 -0.38 -5.70
N HIS A 179 1.15 0.74 -5.02
CA HIS A 179 2.38 1.54 -5.14
C HIS A 179 2.73 1.94 -6.59
N CYS A 180 1.73 2.18 -7.43
CA CYS A 180 1.92 2.57 -8.83
C CYS A 180 1.83 4.09 -9.02
N ARG A 181 2.52 4.59 -10.05
CA ARG A 181 2.47 6.00 -10.44
C ARG A 181 2.14 6.14 -11.91
N SER A 182 1.19 7.02 -12.23
CA SER A 182 0.75 7.29 -13.61
C SER A 182 0.37 6.00 -14.34
N PHE A 183 -0.47 5.19 -13.72
CA PHE A 183 -0.93 3.94 -14.33
C PHE A 183 -2.22 4.15 -15.12
N ALA A 184 -2.46 3.28 -16.10
CA ALA A 184 -3.75 3.12 -16.74
C ALA A 184 -4.15 1.64 -16.78
N ALA A 185 -5.39 1.36 -16.44
CA ALA A 185 -5.92 0.00 -16.48
C ALA A 185 -7.24 0.00 -17.25
N GLN A 186 -7.31 -0.81 -18.30
CA GLN A 186 -8.51 -0.96 -19.11
C GLN A 186 -9.04 -2.40 -18.99
N VAL A 187 -10.29 -2.53 -18.57
CA VAL A 187 -10.99 -3.80 -18.54
C VAL A 187 -12.07 -3.81 -19.64
N MET A 188 -11.84 -4.63 -20.66
CA MET A 188 -12.72 -4.70 -21.83
C MET A 188 -14.06 -5.39 -21.54
N GLY A 189 -14.04 -6.36 -20.65
CA GLY A 189 -15.23 -7.10 -20.21
C GLY A 189 -15.59 -6.75 -18.76
N TYR A 190 -15.61 -7.74 -17.89
CA TYR A 190 -16.07 -7.62 -16.52
C TYR A 190 -14.97 -7.85 -15.49
N THR A 191 -15.01 -7.08 -14.43
CA THR A 191 -14.27 -7.33 -13.18
C THR A 191 -15.17 -7.02 -11.99
N PRO A 192 -15.27 -7.88 -10.97
CA PRO A 192 -16.07 -7.61 -9.79
C PRO A 192 -15.52 -6.46 -8.95
N THR A 193 -14.19 -6.39 -8.81
CA THR A 193 -13.56 -5.45 -7.89
C THR A 193 -12.25 -4.89 -8.47
N VAL A 194 -12.03 -3.59 -8.25
CA VAL A 194 -10.76 -2.91 -8.49
C VAL A 194 -10.29 -2.33 -7.17
N LEU A 195 -9.10 -2.75 -6.71
CA LEU A 195 -8.45 -2.25 -5.50
C LEU A 195 -7.26 -1.39 -5.89
N ILE A 196 -7.18 -0.16 -5.36
CA ILE A 196 -6.09 0.77 -5.62
C ILE A 196 -5.54 1.26 -4.29
N ASP A 197 -4.30 0.90 -3.97
CA ASP A 197 -3.65 1.27 -2.71
C ASP A 197 -2.32 1.99 -2.95
N SER A 198 -2.12 3.11 -2.28
CA SER A 198 -0.86 3.86 -2.26
C SER A 198 -0.39 4.26 -3.67
N CYS A 199 -1.33 4.66 -4.53
CA CYS A 199 -1.08 5.05 -5.91
C CYS A 199 -1.20 6.56 -6.10
N ASP A 200 -0.51 7.07 -7.13
CA ASP A 200 -0.56 8.46 -7.53
C ASP A 200 -0.75 8.58 -9.04
N SER A 201 -1.79 9.31 -9.46
CA SER A 201 -2.21 9.46 -10.85
C SER A 201 -2.60 8.14 -11.51
N GLY A 202 -3.86 7.80 -11.48
CA GLY A 202 -4.37 6.57 -12.07
C GLY A 202 -5.64 6.76 -12.87
N GLN A 203 -5.74 6.05 -13.98
CA GLN A 203 -6.92 6.02 -14.82
C GLN A 203 -7.41 4.58 -14.99
N VAL A 204 -8.68 4.34 -14.66
CA VAL A 204 -9.33 3.04 -14.84
C VAL A 204 -10.43 3.18 -15.88
N TYR A 205 -10.37 2.37 -16.94
CA TYR A 205 -11.39 2.32 -17.98
C TYR A 205 -12.21 1.05 -17.81
N LEU A 206 -13.50 1.19 -17.63
CA LEU A 206 -14.43 0.08 -17.49
C LEU A 206 -15.38 0.01 -18.70
N SER A 207 -15.82 -1.18 -19.03
CA SER A 207 -16.83 -1.42 -20.06
C SER A 207 -18.25 -1.24 -19.49
N GLU A 208 -19.25 -1.34 -20.34
CA GLU A 208 -20.67 -1.41 -19.94
C GLU A 208 -20.94 -2.52 -18.89
N GLN A 209 -20.24 -3.66 -19.01
CA GLN A 209 -20.35 -4.76 -18.06
C GLN A 209 -19.70 -4.44 -16.71
N GLY A 210 -18.79 -3.46 -16.68
CA GLY A 210 -18.09 -3.00 -15.50
C GLY A 210 -18.81 -1.91 -14.70
N LEU A 211 -20.02 -1.48 -15.08
CA LEU A 211 -20.78 -0.47 -14.34
C LEU A 211 -21.18 -0.90 -12.90
N GLN A 212 -21.08 -2.19 -12.60
CA GLN A 212 -21.31 -2.75 -11.26
C GLN A 212 -20.02 -3.12 -10.52
N THR A 213 -18.89 -2.69 -11.05
CA THR A 213 -17.57 -2.94 -10.42
C THR A 213 -17.43 -2.12 -9.15
N ASP A 214 -17.06 -2.75 -8.04
CA ASP A 214 -16.66 -2.05 -6.83
C ASP A 214 -15.25 -1.50 -6.97
N VAL A 215 -15.07 -0.18 -6.88
CA VAL A 215 -13.75 0.46 -6.86
C VAL A 215 -13.42 0.88 -5.45
N ILE A 216 -12.39 0.28 -4.88
CA ILE A 216 -11.95 0.50 -3.50
C ILE A 216 -10.59 1.20 -3.53
N THR A 217 -10.48 2.36 -2.90
CA THR A 217 -9.25 3.14 -2.88
C THR A 217 -8.73 3.35 -1.47
N ALA A 218 -7.42 3.31 -1.29
CA ALA A 218 -6.76 3.62 -0.03
C ALA A 218 -5.45 4.37 -0.28
N LYS A 219 -5.19 5.44 0.47
CA LYS A 219 -3.94 6.23 0.40
C LYS A 219 -3.53 6.64 -1.02
N SER A 220 -4.49 6.91 -1.87
CA SER A 220 -4.25 7.20 -3.29
C SER A 220 -4.77 8.57 -3.67
N SER A 221 -4.19 9.16 -4.71
CA SER A 221 -4.52 10.49 -5.19
C SER A 221 -4.60 10.56 -6.71
N ALA A 222 -5.32 11.55 -7.24
CA ALA A 222 -5.50 11.82 -8.66
C ALA A 222 -5.99 10.59 -9.44
N LEU A 223 -7.06 9.96 -8.95
CA LEU A 223 -7.65 8.78 -9.56
C LEU A 223 -8.94 9.13 -10.30
N ASN A 224 -9.05 8.66 -11.53
CA ASN A 224 -10.25 8.77 -12.33
C ASN A 224 -10.74 7.40 -12.82
N VAL A 225 -12.05 7.29 -12.98
CA VAL A 225 -12.70 6.15 -13.62
C VAL A 225 -13.44 6.63 -14.85
N SER A 226 -13.18 6.01 -15.99
CA SER A 226 -13.90 6.27 -17.23
C SER A 226 -14.84 5.10 -17.54
N VAL A 227 -16.08 5.43 -17.79
CA VAL A 227 -17.13 4.48 -18.18
C VAL A 227 -17.78 4.92 -19.50
N PRO A 228 -18.44 4.03 -20.27
CA PRO A 228 -19.22 4.45 -21.42
C PRO A 228 -20.28 5.48 -21.02
N ALA A 229 -20.39 6.54 -21.83
CA ALA A 229 -21.35 7.59 -21.54
C ALA A 229 -22.80 7.12 -21.69
N ALA A 230 -23.69 7.63 -20.83
CA ALA A 230 -25.10 7.29 -20.85
C ALA A 230 -25.82 7.67 -22.18
N SER A 231 -25.19 8.51 -23.03
CA SER A 231 -25.69 8.83 -24.37
C SER A 231 -25.74 7.61 -25.29
N GLY A 232 -25.00 6.55 -25.00
CA GLY A 232 -24.91 5.34 -25.83
C GLY A 232 -24.12 5.55 -27.14
N GLU A 233 -23.46 6.68 -27.32
CA GLU A 233 -22.61 6.92 -28.49
C GLU A 233 -21.32 6.11 -28.39
N PRO A 234 -20.98 5.30 -29.39
CA PRO A 234 -19.76 4.47 -29.35
C PRO A 234 -18.50 5.34 -29.21
N GLY A 235 -17.65 4.98 -28.24
CA GLY A 235 -16.38 5.62 -28.00
C GLY A 235 -16.44 6.92 -27.17
N VAL A 236 -17.63 7.36 -26.77
CA VAL A 236 -17.78 8.48 -25.83
C VAL A 236 -17.72 7.92 -24.40
N LEU A 237 -16.78 8.45 -23.61
CA LEU A 237 -16.59 8.07 -22.22
C LEU A 237 -16.97 9.22 -21.29
N GLU A 238 -17.55 8.88 -20.17
CA GLU A 238 -17.75 9.77 -19.03
C GLU A 238 -16.63 9.52 -18.02
N GLU A 239 -15.93 10.58 -17.64
CA GLU A 239 -14.84 10.52 -16.69
C GLU A 239 -15.30 10.99 -15.31
N ILE A 240 -15.08 10.17 -14.30
CA ILE A 240 -15.49 10.39 -12.93
C ILE A 240 -14.25 10.46 -12.05
N ALA A 241 -13.99 11.63 -11.46
CA ALA A 241 -12.92 11.77 -10.48
C ALA A 241 -13.32 11.12 -9.16
N LEU A 242 -12.45 10.26 -8.63
CA LEU A 242 -12.67 9.63 -7.33
C LEU A 242 -12.29 10.58 -6.19
N PRO A 243 -13.16 10.76 -5.18
CA PRO A 243 -12.89 11.68 -4.09
C PRO A 243 -11.74 11.18 -3.20
N GLU A 244 -10.83 12.09 -2.86
CA GLU A 244 -9.65 11.80 -2.03
C GLU A 244 -9.84 12.24 -0.58
N GLN A 245 -10.73 13.21 -0.33
CA GLN A 245 -10.86 13.85 0.96
C GLN A 245 -12.03 13.29 1.75
N LEU A 246 -11.74 12.94 3.00
CA LEU A 246 -12.75 12.54 3.98
C LEU A 246 -12.78 13.56 5.11
N ARG A 247 -13.98 14.01 5.49
CA ARG A 247 -14.20 14.80 6.70
C ARG A 247 -14.60 13.87 7.84
N HIS A 248 -13.87 13.96 8.94
CA HIS A 248 -14.17 13.21 10.14
C HIS A 248 -14.72 14.14 11.22
N THR A 249 -15.93 13.88 11.69
CA THR A 249 -16.56 14.62 12.79
C THR A 249 -16.65 13.71 14.01
N LEU A 250 -16.14 14.20 15.14
CA LEU A 250 -16.20 13.47 16.39
C LEU A 250 -17.42 13.94 17.21
N THR A 251 -18.29 13.02 17.54
CA THR A 251 -19.47 13.29 18.37
C THR A 251 -19.46 12.43 19.63
N ARG A 252 -19.91 13.01 20.75
CA ARG A 252 -20.06 12.26 22.00
C ARG A 252 -21.47 11.66 22.07
N SER A 253 -21.54 10.34 22.17
CA SER A 253 -22.80 9.60 22.36
C SER A 253 -22.71 8.87 23.69
N GLY A 254 -23.29 9.46 24.75
CA GLY A 254 -23.16 8.98 26.13
C GLY A 254 -21.70 8.99 26.61
N ALA A 255 -21.19 7.85 27.07
CA ALA A 255 -19.82 7.69 27.55
C ALA A 255 -18.81 7.40 26.41
N ARG A 256 -19.25 7.28 25.16
CA ARG A 256 -18.40 6.95 24.00
C ARG A 256 -18.24 8.15 23.06
N THR A 257 -17.04 8.30 22.48
CA THR A 257 -16.82 9.20 21.35
C THR A 257 -16.84 8.37 20.07
N VAL A 258 -17.64 8.80 19.09
CA VAL A 258 -17.80 8.13 17.78
C VAL A 258 -17.31 9.08 16.71
N ALA A 259 -16.53 8.56 15.76
CA ALA A 259 -16.16 9.27 14.56
C ALA A 259 -17.16 8.97 13.44
N HIS A 260 -17.69 10.02 12.82
CA HIS A 260 -18.47 9.94 11.59
C HIS A 260 -17.64 10.46 10.45
N SER A 261 -17.54 9.69 9.36
CA SER A 261 -16.73 10.03 8.18
C SER A 261 -17.63 10.21 6.96
N GLU A 262 -17.39 11.26 6.22
CA GLU A 262 -18.10 11.55 4.98
C GLU A 262 -17.14 12.05 3.91
N VAL A 263 -17.48 11.83 2.66
CA VAL A 263 -16.73 12.32 1.51
C VAL A 263 -16.92 13.84 1.39
N VAL A 264 -15.84 14.58 1.18
CA VAL A 264 -15.90 16.02 0.90
C VAL A 264 -16.10 16.20 -0.60
N HIS A 265 -17.27 16.69 -0.98
CA HIS A 265 -17.55 17.08 -2.34
C HIS A 265 -17.17 18.56 -2.48
N HIS A 266 -16.23 18.86 -3.38
CA HIS A 266 -16.02 20.22 -3.82
C HIS A 266 -17.14 20.55 -4.82
N ALA A 267 -17.99 21.51 -4.48
CA ALA A 267 -18.92 22.06 -5.45
C ALA A 267 -18.07 22.71 -6.56
N GLY A 268 -18.16 22.16 -7.77
CA GLY A 268 -17.56 22.72 -8.97
C GLY A 268 -18.31 23.97 -9.43
#